data_fc85fe4abcb9188691eb1047357d6d77
#
_entry.id   fc85fe4abcb9188691eb1047357d6d77
#
_cell.length_a   1.000
_cell.length_b   1.000
_cell.length_c   1.000
_cell.angle_alpha   90.00
_cell.angle_beta   90.00
_cell.angle_gamma   90.00
#
_symmetry.space_group_name_H-M   'P 1'
#
loop_
_entity.id
_entity.type
_entity.pdbx_description
1 polymer ?
#
loop_
_entity_poly.entity_id
_entity_poly.type
_entity_poly.pdbx_seq_one_letter_code
_entity_poly.pdbx_strand_id
1 'polypeptide(L)'
;MKNVWTLLCCVVLAAALTACKSGEPAPAEGEPAAEAEAPAEKAEAAEKEANTQEIVAQGSKPGAIPAPPDVAAPPENAEKSASGLAWTVLQAGTGDKKPTAADIVKVNYTGWTTSGRMFDSSVVRGQPAEFPLNRVIKGWTEGVQMMVSGEKRRFWIPGDLAYGEAAANDPHAAVGPPRGTLVFDVELISFKAAPTPPETPKDVAKIPKNAKKTKSGIGSRVLKKGTGTEHPTATSVVTVHYTGWTTDGKMFDSSVVRGTPASFGLNQVIPGWTEGLQLMVVGESRRIWIPENLAYGGRPGRPAGMLVFDVELLDIKQ
;
A
#
# COMPACT_ATOMS: atom_id res chain seq x y z
N MET A 1 23.40 37.25 -28.78
CA MET A 1 23.89 36.53 -29.97
C MET A 1 22.92 35.36 -30.12
N LYS A 2 21.75 35.49 -30.80
CA LYS A 2 21.48 35.38 -32.24
C LYS A 2 21.98 34.06 -32.82
N ASN A 3 21.03 33.15 -33.15
CA ASN A 3 20.60 32.65 -34.48
C ASN A 3 19.69 31.43 -34.24
N VAL A 4 18.43 31.31 -34.53
CA VAL A 4 17.55 31.43 -35.74
C VAL A 4 18.10 30.66 -36.96
N TRP A 5 17.34 29.63 -37.37
CA TRP A 5 17.03 29.17 -38.73
C TRP A 5 15.95 28.08 -38.63
N THR A 6 14.73 28.19 -38.99
CA THR A 6 13.89 28.57 -40.14
C THR A 6 13.98 27.64 -41.37
N LEU A 7 12.80 26.96 -41.62
CA LEU A 7 12.07 26.66 -42.86
C LEU A 7 12.68 25.77 -43.95
N LEU A 8 11.85 24.85 -44.46
CA LEU A 8 11.27 24.72 -45.84
C LEU A 8 10.66 23.31 -45.99
N CYS A 9 9.40 23.01 -46.14
CA CYS A 9 8.43 23.26 -47.22
C CYS A 9 8.77 22.59 -48.57
N CYS A 10 7.89 21.67 -49.05
CA CYS A 10 7.46 21.33 -50.42
C CYS A 10 6.68 20.00 -50.38
N VAL A 11 5.40 19.86 -50.55
CA VAL A 11 4.40 20.11 -51.61
C VAL A 11 4.77 19.49 -52.96
N VAL A 12 3.88 18.70 -53.55
CA VAL A 12 3.43 18.48 -54.93
C VAL A 12 2.92 17.07 -55.08
N LEU A 13 1.67 16.75 -55.27
CA LEU A 13 0.61 17.01 -56.27
C LEU A 13 0.43 15.88 -57.28
N ALA A 14 -0.81 15.45 -57.38
CA ALA A 14 -1.67 15.18 -58.56
C ALA A 14 -1.68 13.78 -59.16
N ALA A 15 -2.84 13.16 -59.15
CA ALA A 15 -3.89 13.05 -60.19
C ALA A 15 -3.63 11.91 -61.18
N ALA A 16 -4.53 11.14 -61.69
CA ALA A 16 -5.85 11.34 -62.25
C ALA A 16 -6.49 9.98 -62.65
N LEU A 17 -7.81 9.87 -62.50
CA LEU A 17 -8.83 9.53 -63.50
C LEU A 17 -8.70 8.28 -64.43
N THR A 18 -9.72 7.42 -64.46
CA THR A 18 -10.72 7.13 -65.50
C THR A 18 -11.55 5.90 -65.14
N ALA A 19 -12.78 5.92 -64.93
CA ALA A 19 -14.07 5.98 -65.67
C ALA A 19 -14.32 4.85 -66.70
N CYS A 20 -15.43 4.22 -66.59
CA CYS A 20 -16.49 3.80 -67.52
C CYS A 20 -17.13 2.50 -67.04
N LYS A 21 -18.37 2.42 -66.77
CA LYS A 21 -19.69 2.63 -67.37
C LYS A 21 -20.40 1.33 -67.68
N SER A 22 -21.59 1.28 -67.17
CA SER A 22 -22.88 0.85 -67.73
C SER A 22 -23.38 -0.59 -67.58
N GLY A 23 -24.62 -0.68 -67.11
CA GLY A 23 -25.63 -1.63 -67.51
C GLY A 23 -26.64 -2.02 -66.47
N GLU A 24 -27.73 -1.20 -66.35
CA GLU A 24 -29.03 -1.64 -65.77
C GLU A 24 -29.90 -2.25 -66.86
N PRO A 25 -30.85 -3.13 -66.58
CA PRO A 25 -32.13 -2.77 -66.02
C PRO A 25 -32.79 -3.77 -65.05
N ALA A 26 -33.65 -3.23 -64.17
CA ALA A 26 -34.71 -3.91 -63.42
C ALA A 26 -35.93 -4.19 -64.34
N PRO A 27 -37.09 -4.76 -63.91
CA PRO A 27 -37.58 -5.14 -62.54
C PRO A 27 -38.34 -6.48 -62.48
N ALA A 28 -38.74 -7.00 -61.29
CA ALA A 28 -40.10 -7.55 -61.01
C ALA A 28 -40.31 -7.86 -59.54
N GLU A 29 -41.50 -7.45 -59.10
CA GLU A 29 -42.13 -7.54 -57.79
C GLU A 29 -42.38 -8.96 -57.30
N GLY A 30 -42.46 -9.16 -55.94
CA GLY A 30 -42.96 -10.37 -55.29
C GLY A 30 -42.72 -10.37 -53.81
N GLU A 31 -43.73 -9.86 -53.04
CA GLU A 31 -43.90 -10.04 -51.58
C GLU A 31 -44.63 -11.35 -51.27
N PRO A 32 -44.80 -11.75 -49.99
CA PRO A 32 -43.86 -11.98 -48.89
C PRO A 32 -43.92 -13.44 -48.34
N ALA A 33 -42.91 -13.89 -47.69
CA ALA A 33 -43.00 -15.08 -46.82
C ALA A 33 -42.22 -14.84 -45.53
N ALA A 34 -42.86 -15.03 -44.41
CA ALA A 34 -42.35 -14.96 -43.09
C ALA A 34 -41.18 -15.96 -42.89
N GLU A 35 -40.03 -15.49 -42.52
CA GLU A 35 -38.89 -16.29 -42.19
C GLU A 35 -38.71 -16.38 -40.69
N ALA A 36 -38.76 -17.59 -40.20
CA ALA A 36 -38.57 -17.95 -38.80
C ALA A 36 -37.11 -17.67 -38.39
N GLU A 37 -36.93 -16.95 -37.28
CA GLU A 37 -35.63 -16.74 -36.67
C GLU A 37 -34.94 -18.09 -36.36
N ALA A 38 -33.73 -18.24 -36.82
CA ALA A 38 -32.92 -19.42 -36.70
C ALA A 38 -32.37 -19.62 -35.29
N PRO A 39 -32.29 -20.86 -34.78
CA PRO A 39 -31.80 -21.15 -33.42
C PRO A 39 -30.26 -21.07 -33.28
N ALA A 40 -29.53 -20.58 -34.28
CA ALA A 40 -28.06 -20.51 -34.26
C ALA A 40 -27.50 -19.36 -33.45
N GLU A 41 -28.20 -18.22 -33.35
CA GLU A 41 -27.68 -17.03 -32.62
C GLU A 41 -27.76 -17.16 -31.08
N LYS A 42 -28.73 -17.95 -30.60
CA LYS A 42 -28.82 -18.27 -29.15
C LYS A 42 -27.77 -19.30 -28.70
N ALA A 43 -27.31 -20.17 -29.58
CA ALA A 43 -26.29 -21.15 -29.27
C ALA A 43 -24.90 -20.50 -29.20
N GLU A 44 -24.62 -19.52 -30.06
CA GLU A 44 -23.34 -18.80 -30.12
C GLU A 44 -23.17 -17.82 -28.94
N ALA A 45 -24.26 -17.21 -28.43
CA ALA A 45 -24.23 -16.38 -27.22
C ALA A 45 -24.02 -17.24 -25.96
N ALA A 46 -24.66 -18.43 -25.88
CA ALA A 46 -24.50 -19.34 -24.76
C ALA A 46 -23.09 -19.99 -24.73
N GLU A 47 -22.53 -20.29 -25.92
CA GLU A 47 -21.15 -20.80 -26.03
C GLU A 47 -20.10 -19.71 -25.66
N LYS A 48 -20.32 -18.45 -26.03
CA LYS A 48 -19.47 -17.32 -25.63
C LYS A 48 -19.53 -17.07 -24.12
N GLU A 49 -20.70 -17.14 -23.49
CA GLU A 49 -20.83 -16.99 -22.04
C GLU A 49 -20.20 -18.19 -21.29
N ALA A 50 -20.39 -19.42 -21.75
CA ALA A 50 -19.76 -20.59 -21.16
C ALA A 50 -18.23 -20.57 -21.32
N ASN A 51 -17.73 -20.16 -22.48
CA ASN A 51 -16.28 -20.04 -22.72
C ASN A 51 -15.65 -18.86 -21.91
N THR A 52 -16.38 -17.78 -21.67
CA THR A 52 -15.94 -16.68 -20.82
C THR A 52 -15.84 -17.11 -19.35
N GLN A 53 -16.78 -17.95 -18.88
CA GLN A 53 -16.73 -18.50 -17.51
C GLN A 53 -15.59 -19.52 -17.34
N GLU A 54 -15.29 -20.30 -18.37
CA GLU A 54 -14.21 -21.29 -18.33
C GLU A 54 -12.81 -20.65 -18.40
N ILE A 55 -12.65 -19.55 -19.14
CA ILE A 55 -11.38 -18.78 -19.19
C ILE A 55 -11.10 -18.07 -17.86
N VAL A 56 -12.13 -17.59 -17.14
CA VAL A 56 -12.00 -16.98 -15.81
C VAL A 56 -11.60 -18.00 -14.75
N ALA A 57 -11.98 -19.28 -14.91
CA ALA A 57 -11.66 -20.35 -13.96
C ALA A 57 -10.22 -20.88 -14.06
N GLN A 58 -9.52 -20.68 -15.17
CA GLN A 58 -8.20 -21.29 -15.40
C GLN A 58 -6.99 -20.56 -14.80
N GLY A 59 -7.18 -19.46 -14.06
CA GLY A 59 -6.08 -18.70 -13.45
C GLY A 59 -6.19 -18.47 -11.94
N SER A 60 -7.22 -18.98 -11.28
CA SER A 60 -7.47 -18.72 -9.87
C SER A 60 -6.76 -19.73 -8.97
N LYS A 61 -6.03 -19.24 -7.97
CA LYS A 61 -5.47 -20.07 -6.89
C LYS A 61 -6.60 -20.84 -6.20
N PRO A 62 -6.36 -22.07 -5.69
CA PRO A 62 -7.34 -22.77 -4.85
C PRO A 62 -7.85 -21.87 -3.73
N GLY A 63 -9.18 -21.72 -3.61
CA GLY A 63 -9.82 -20.82 -2.65
C GLY A 63 -10.03 -19.39 -3.14
N ALA A 64 -9.78 -19.07 -4.43
CA ALA A 64 -10.05 -17.74 -4.97
C ALA A 64 -11.54 -17.37 -4.89
N ILE A 65 -11.81 -16.12 -4.48
CA ILE A 65 -13.16 -15.56 -4.49
C ILE A 65 -13.48 -15.13 -5.93
N PRO A 66 -14.61 -15.56 -6.51
CA PRO A 66 -15.02 -15.14 -7.84
C PRO A 66 -15.09 -13.61 -7.97
N ALA A 67 -14.70 -13.13 -9.15
CA ALA A 67 -14.82 -11.72 -9.45
C ALA A 67 -16.29 -11.31 -9.52
N PRO A 68 -16.63 -10.08 -9.09
CA PRO A 68 -17.97 -9.55 -9.25
C PRO A 68 -18.30 -9.28 -10.74
N PRO A 69 -19.59 -9.28 -11.13
CA PRO A 69 -19.99 -9.12 -12.54
C PRO A 69 -19.58 -7.76 -13.14
N ASP A 70 -19.41 -6.73 -12.32
CA ASP A 70 -19.03 -5.37 -12.69
C ASP A 70 -17.50 -5.12 -12.53
N VAL A 71 -16.69 -6.18 -12.43
CA VAL A 71 -15.23 -6.06 -12.23
C VAL A 71 -14.53 -5.35 -13.41
N ALA A 72 -15.05 -5.45 -14.62
CA ALA A 72 -14.41 -4.87 -15.81
C ALA A 72 -14.45 -3.32 -15.82
N ALA A 73 -15.51 -2.73 -15.30
CA ALA A 73 -15.69 -1.28 -15.24
C ALA A 73 -16.71 -0.90 -14.15
N PRO A 74 -16.61 0.33 -13.57
CA PRO A 74 -17.63 0.81 -12.65
C PRO A 74 -18.98 0.97 -13.35
N PRO A 75 -20.10 0.56 -12.73
CA PRO A 75 -21.43 0.73 -13.30
C PRO A 75 -21.77 2.23 -13.42
N GLU A 76 -22.76 2.57 -14.25
CA GLU A 76 -23.15 3.96 -14.52
C GLU A 76 -23.56 4.74 -13.25
N ASN A 77 -24.13 4.06 -12.27
CA ASN A 77 -24.53 4.64 -11.00
C ASN A 77 -23.41 4.69 -9.96
N ALA A 78 -22.18 4.31 -10.30
CA ALA A 78 -21.04 4.46 -9.40
C ALA A 78 -20.72 5.93 -9.17
N GLU A 79 -20.47 6.27 -7.92
CA GLU A 79 -19.93 7.57 -7.55
C GLU A 79 -18.46 7.69 -8.00
N LYS A 80 -18.01 8.92 -8.31
CA LYS A 80 -16.64 9.19 -8.74
C LYS A 80 -16.10 10.43 -8.06
N SER A 81 -14.85 10.39 -7.66
CA SER A 81 -14.11 11.56 -7.19
C SER A 81 -13.39 12.30 -8.32
N ALA A 82 -12.87 13.49 -8.00
CA ALA A 82 -12.05 14.27 -8.93
C ALA A 82 -10.73 13.57 -9.32
N SER A 83 -10.22 12.65 -8.51
CA SER A 83 -9.02 11.85 -8.79
C SER A 83 -9.27 10.71 -9.78
N GLY A 84 -10.54 10.42 -10.11
CA GLY A 84 -10.94 9.30 -10.95
C GLY A 84 -11.23 8.00 -10.17
N LEU A 85 -11.09 8.00 -8.85
CA LEU A 85 -11.54 6.88 -8.00
C LEU A 85 -13.06 6.73 -8.14
N ALA A 86 -13.54 5.52 -8.50
CA ALA A 86 -14.95 5.22 -8.54
C ALA A 86 -15.34 4.22 -7.44
N TRP A 87 -16.58 4.29 -6.93
CA TRP A 87 -17.06 3.36 -5.91
C TRP A 87 -18.56 3.16 -5.93
N THR A 88 -18.98 2.05 -5.32
CA THR A 88 -20.37 1.77 -4.93
C THR A 88 -20.41 1.29 -3.49
N VAL A 89 -21.44 1.67 -2.74
CA VAL A 89 -21.69 1.14 -1.39
C VAL A 89 -22.38 -0.22 -1.53
N LEU A 90 -21.70 -1.28 -1.06
CA LEU A 90 -22.26 -2.64 -1.05
C LEU A 90 -23.05 -2.92 0.22
N GLN A 91 -22.63 -2.31 1.34
CA GLN A 91 -23.28 -2.40 2.63
C GLN A 91 -23.06 -1.10 3.40
N ALA A 92 -24.13 -0.53 3.93
CA ALA A 92 -24.04 0.64 4.79
C ALA A 92 -23.37 0.29 6.12
N GLY A 93 -22.53 1.19 6.62
CA GLY A 93 -21.90 1.06 7.93
C GLY A 93 -22.81 1.57 9.05
N THR A 94 -22.39 1.28 10.28
CA THR A 94 -23.08 1.69 11.51
C THR A 94 -22.31 2.74 12.31
N GLY A 95 -21.06 3.02 11.91
CA GLY A 95 -20.23 4.04 12.54
C GLY A 95 -20.64 5.47 12.20
N ASP A 96 -20.28 6.41 13.05
CA ASP A 96 -20.50 7.85 12.88
C ASP A 96 -19.22 8.62 12.51
N LYS A 97 -18.05 7.98 12.65
CA LYS A 97 -16.75 8.56 12.39
C LYS A 97 -16.06 7.92 11.21
N LYS A 98 -15.29 8.71 10.51
CA LYS A 98 -14.45 8.29 9.38
C LYS A 98 -12.98 8.32 9.78
N PRO A 99 -12.15 7.38 9.27
CA PRO A 99 -10.71 7.45 9.51
C PRO A 99 -10.08 8.64 8.79
N THR A 100 -9.00 9.12 9.35
CA THR A 100 -8.07 10.06 8.69
C THR A 100 -6.95 9.30 8.00
N ALA A 101 -6.21 9.95 7.10
CA ALA A 101 -5.05 9.34 6.45
C ALA A 101 -3.97 8.85 7.43
N ALA A 102 -3.91 9.42 8.64
CA ALA A 102 -2.94 9.03 9.66
C ALA A 102 -3.36 7.76 10.45
N ASP A 103 -4.64 7.37 10.38
CA ASP A 103 -5.14 6.29 11.21
C ASP A 103 -4.70 4.90 10.72
N ILE A 104 -4.73 3.95 11.65
CA ILE A 104 -4.57 2.52 11.35
C ILE A 104 -5.97 1.93 11.17
N VAL A 105 -6.23 1.39 9.98
CA VAL A 105 -7.51 0.76 9.63
C VAL A 105 -7.41 -0.75 9.71
N LYS A 106 -8.47 -1.40 10.20
CA LYS A 106 -8.66 -2.85 10.17
C LYS A 106 -9.75 -3.17 9.17
N VAL A 107 -9.44 -3.98 8.19
CA VAL A 107 -10.30 -4.24 7.04
C VAL A 107 -10.34 -5.71 6.65
N ASN A 108 -11.48 -6.14 6.09
CA ASN A 108 -11.51 -7.26 5.17
C ASN A 108 -11.50 -6.73 3.75
N TYR A 109 -10.77 -7.41 2.88
CA TYR A 109 -10.74 -7.02 1.47
C TYR A 109 -10.48 -8.19 0.54
N THR A 110 -10.90 -8.00 -0.71
CA THR A 110 -10.51 -8.84 -1.85
C THR A 110 -10.23 -7.93 -3.04
N GLY A 111 -9.14 -8.19 -3.74
CA GLY A 111 -8.69 -7.40 -4.89
C GLY A 111 -8.61 -8.23 -6.17
N TRP A 112 -9.14 -7.66 -7.27
CA TRP A 112 -9.12 -8.24 -8.61
C TRP A 112 -8.54 -7.26 -9.62
N THR A 113 -7.98 -7.79 -10.69
CA THR A 113 -7.78 -7.04 -11.93
C THR A 113 -9.12 -6.90 -12.67
N THR A 114 -9.20 -5.98 -13.63
CA THR A 114 -10.40 -5.80 -14.48
C THR A 114 -10.73 -7.02 -15.35
N SER A 115 -9.76 -7.94 -15.53
CA SER A 115 -10.00 -9.24 -16.19
C SER A 115 -10.58 -10.31 -15.25
N GLY A 116 -10.89 -9.96 -14.00
CA GLY A 116 -11.49 -10.89 -13.03
C GLY A 116 -10.48 -11.77 -12.26
N ARG A 117 -9.18 -11.64 -12.50
CA ARG A 117 -8.17 -12.40 -11.76
C ARG A 117 -7.99 -11.83 -10.35
N MET A 118 -8.34 -12.62 -9.33
CA MET A 118 -8.05 -12.28 -7.93
C MET A 118 -6.53 -12.30 -7.71
N PHE A 119 -5.98 -11.26 -7.11
CA PHE A 119 -4.56 -11.18 -6.81
C PHE A 119 -4.25 -11.18 -5.31
N ASP A 120 -5.15 -10.67 -4.46
CA ASP A 120 -4.99 -10.65 -3.01
C ASP A 120 -6.33 -10.63 -2.28
N SER A 121 -6.39 -11.27 -1.09
CA SER A 121 -7.59 -11.29 -0.25
C SER A 121 -7.25 -11.60 1.21
N SER A 122 -7.67 -10.74 2.13
CA SER A 122 -7.64 -11.02 3.56
C SER A 122 -8.68 -12.08 3.95
N VAL A 123 -9.80 -12.13 3.22
CA VAL A 123 -10.88 -13.10 3.46
C VAL A 123 -10.38 -14.53 3.20
N VAL A 124 -9.65 -14.76 2.10
CA VAL A 124 -9.03 -16.06 1.80
C VAL A 124 -7.98 -16.44 2.83
N ARG A 125 -7.27 -15.46 3.40
CA ARG A 125 -6.32 -15.69 4.50
C ARG A 125 -6.99 -16.00 5.85
N GLY A 126 -8.31 -15.82 5.96
CA GLY A 126 -9.09 -16.11 7.16
C GLY A 126 -8.92 -15.09 8.29
N GLN A 127 -8.28 -13.94 8.05
CA GLN A 127 -8.07 -12.90 9.05
C GLN A 127 -8.05 -11.50 8.44
N PRO A 128 -8.68 -10.51 9.12
CA PRO A 128 -8.60 -9.12 8.71
C PRO A 128 -7.15 -8.61 8.68
N ALA A 129 -6.90 -7.63 7.84
CA ALA A 129 -5.62 -6.97 7.74
C ALA A 129 -5.66 -5.60 8.42
N GLU A 130 -4.55 -5.18 9.04
CA GLU A 130 -4.37 -3.85 9.61
C GLU A 130 -3.29 -3.09 8.84
N PHE A 131 -3.60 -1.85 8.44
CA PHE A 131 -2.68 -0.99 7.71
C PHE A 131 -2.73 0.44 8.23
N PRO A 132 -1.58 1.13 8.39
CA PRO A 132 -1.55 2.59 8.41
C PRO A 132 -2.07 3.13 7.06
N LEU A 133 -3.13 3.93 7.08
CA LEU A 133 -3.85 4.33 5.85
C LEU A 133 -3.00 5.21 4.92
N ASN A 134 -1.97 5.87 5.44
CA ASN A 134 -0.99 6.63 4.65
C ASN A 134 0.14 5.77 4.04
N ARG A 135 0.11 4.44 4.21
CA ARG A 135 1.12 3.51 3.69
C ARG A 135 0.57 2.49 2.69
N VAL A 136 -0.65 2.69 2.23
CA VAL A 136 -1.29 1.90 1.18
C VAL A 136 -1.36 2.70 -0.13
N ILE A 137 -1.87 2.12 -1.20
CA ILE A 137 -2.06 2.82 -2.47
C ILE A 137 -2.97 4.04 -2.31
N LYS A 138 -2.76 5.08 -3.12
CA LYS A 138 -3.47 6.36 -3.01
C LYS A 138 -4.98 6.21 -3.05
N GLY A 139 -5.50 5.33 -3.92
CA GLY A 139 -6.92 5.06 -4.00
C GLY A 139 -7.52 4.48 -2.72
N TRP A 140 -6.78 3.66 -1.98
CA TRP A 140 -7.19 3.20 -0.65
C TRP A 140 -7.14 4.34 0.37
N THR A 141 -6.04 5.12 0.39
CA THR A 141 -5.95 6.28 1.28
C THR A 141 -7.11 7.23 1.09
N GLU A 142 -7.52 7.48 -0.15
CA GLU A 142 -8.68 8.33 -0.46
C GLU A 142 -10.00 7.64 -0.11
N GLY A 143 -10.23 6.43 -0.64
CA GLY A 143 -11.51 5.74 -0.56
C GLY A 143 -11.92 5.36 0.86
N VAL A 144 -10.98 4.82 1.65
CA VAL A 144 -11.30 4.36 3.02
C VAL A 144 -11.58 5.54 3.97
N GLN A 145 -11.02 6.74 3.73
CA GLN A 145 -11.37 7.94 4.48
C GLN A 145 -12.83 8.38 4.28
N MET A 146 -13.51 7.90 3.26
CA MET A 146 -14.92 8.18 3.02
C MET A 146 -15.84 7.19 3.75
N MET A 147 -15.32 6.07 4.24
CA MET A 147 -16.09 4.99 4.88
C MET A 147 -16.27 5.23 6.38
N VAL A 148 -17.30 4.58 6.93
CA VAL A 148 -17.49 4.44 8.37
C VAL A 148 -17.37 2.97 8.78
N SER A 149 -17.17 2.66 10.07
CA SER A 149 -17.07 1.29 10.55
C SER A 149 -18.33 0.47 10.22
N GLY A 150 -18.12 -0.79 9.79
CA GLY A 150 -19.18 -1.69 9.32
C GLY A 150 -19.58 -1.48 7.87
N GLU A 151 -19.07 -0.47 7.20
CA GLU A 151 -19.37 -0.19 5.79
C GLU A 151 -18.55 -1.09 4.86
N LYS A 152 -19.16 -1.55 3.76
CA LYS A 152 -18.48 -2.27 2.69
C LYS A 152 -18.68 -1.52 1.38
N ARG A 153 -17.59 -1.23 0.68
CA ARG A 153 -17.58 -0.58 -0.64
C ARG A 153 -16.81 -1.40 -1.66
N ARG A 154 -17.23 -1.28 -2.91
CA ARG A 154 -16.42 -1.67 -4.07
C ARG A 154 -15.78 -0.43 -4.64
N PHE A 155 -14.47 -0.50 -4.85
CA PHE A 155 -13.67 0.56 -5.45
C PHE A 155 -13.10 0.10 -6.79
N TRP A 156 -13.15 0.96 -7.80
CA TRP A 156 -12.37 0.86 -9.04
C TRP A 156 -11.29 1.92 -8.96
N ILE A 157 -10.06 1.50 -8.83
CA ILE A 157 -8.91 2.36 -8.56
C ILE A 157 -8.06 2.45 -9.81
N PRO A 158 -8.00 3.60 -10.50
CA PRO A 158 -7.12 3.80 -11.66
C PRO A 158 -5.65 3.50 -11.33
N GLY A 159 -4.86 3.12 -12.34
CA GLY A 159 -3.47 2.72 -12.15
C GLY A 159 -2.60 3.78 -11.48
N ASP A 160 -2.79 5.06 -11.75
CA ASP A 160 -2.06 6.18 -11.15
C ASP A 160 -2.36 6.39 -9.65
N LEU A 161 -3.49 5.85 -9.18
CA LEU A 161 -3.85 5.76 -7.77
C LEU A 161 -3.52 4.39 -7.13
N ALA A 162 -2.97 3.45 -7.91
CA ALA A 162 -2.58 2.10 -7.51
C ALA A 162 -1.07 1.87 -7.71
N TYR A 163 -0.69 0.90 -8.54
CA TYR A 163 0.72 0.51 -8.77
C TYR A 163 1.25 0.97 -10.14
N GLY A 164 0.58 1.90 -10.78
CA GLY A 164 0.90 2.43 -12.11
C GLY A 164 0.03 1.85 -13.21
N GLU A 165 0.07 2.49 -14.39
CA GLU A 165 -0.70 2.05 -15.54
C GLU A 165 -0.10 0.77 -16.16
N ALA A 166 -0.98 -0.05 -16.74
CA ALA A 166 -0.56 -1.23 -17.46
C ALA A 166 -0.03 -0.83 -18.86
N ALA A 167 1.24 -1.10 -19.11
CA ALA A 167 1.76 -0.98 -20.48
C ALA A 167 1.37 -2.20 -21.30
N ALA A 168 1.01 -1.99 -22.57
CA ALA A 168 0.55 -3.04 -23.47
C ALA A 168 1.55 -4.21 -23.64
N ASN A 169 2.85 -3.97 -23.37
CA ASN A 169 3.93 -4.95 -23.50
C ASN A 169 4.88 -4.89 -22.26
N ASP A 170 4.33 -4.80 -21.06
CA ASP A 170 5.16 -4.81 -19.84
C ASP A 170 5.78 -6.21 -19.62
N PRO A 171 7.09 -6.40 -19.81
CA PRO A 171 7.75 -7.69 -19.59
C PRO A 171 7.72 -8.14 -18.12
N HIS A 172 7.39 -7.22 -17.20
CA HIS A 172 7.28 -7.48 -15.76
C HIS A 172 5.83 -7.63 -15.30
N ALA A 173 4.84 -7.61 -16.20
CA ALA A 173 3.43 -7.73 -15.85
C ALA A 173 3.09 -9.01 -15.06
N ALA A 174 3.90 -10.05 -15.21
CA ALA A 174 3.77 -11.31 -14.47
C ALA A 174 4.51 -11.33 -13.11
N VAL A 175 5.38 -10.34 -12.85
CA VAL A 175 6.23 -10.28 -11.67
C VAL A 175 5.97 -8.96 -10.94
N GLY A 176 5.43 -9.03 -9.72
CA GLY A 176 5.14 -7.85 -8.90
C GLY A 176 3.63 -7.57 -8.76
N PRO A 177 3.28 -6.42 -8.17
CA PRO A 177 1.89 -6.03 -8.00
C PRO A 177 1.22 -5.77 -9.35
N PRO A 178 -0.09 -6.09 -9.49
CA PRO A 178 -0.82 -5.88 -10.74
C PRO A 178 -0.92 -4.39 -11.06
N ARG A 179 -0.81 -4.06 -12.36
CA ARG A 179 -0.88 -2.69 -12.89
C ARG A 179 -2.23 -2.44 -13.57
N GLY A 180 -2.50 -1.17 -13.88
CA GLY A 180 -3.76 -0.71 -14.43
C GLY A 180 -4.84 -0.54 -13.37
N THR A 181 -6.09 -0.42 -13.82
CA THR A 181 -7.22 -0.30 -12.89
C THR A 181 -7.38 -1.57 -12.07
N LEU A 182 -7.49 -1.39 -10.74
CA LEU A 182 -7.72 -2.47 -9.79
C LEU A 182 -9.09 -2.33 -9.14
N VAL A 183 -9.72 -3.46 -8.87
CA VAL A 183 -11.04 -3.51 -8.23
C VAL A 183 -10.91 -4.15 -6.86
N PHE A 184 -11.47 -3.50 -5.84
CA PHE A 184 -11.42 -4.01 -4.49
C PHE A 184 -12.80 -3.93 -3.83
N ASP A 185 -13.23 -5.03 -3.23
CA ASP A 185 -14.24 -4.99 -2.19
C ASP A 185 -13.53 -4.79 -0.85
N VAL A 186 -13.88 -3.73 -0.13
CA VAL A 186 -13.28 -3.37 1.17
C VAL A 186 -14.39 -3.19 2.18
N GLU A 187 -14.29 -3.91 3.30
CA GLU A 187 -15.11 -3.73 4.49
C GLU A 187 -14.26 -3.09 5.59
N LEU A 188 -14.65 -1.92 6.05
CA LEU A 188 -13.98 -1.25 7.17
C LEU A 188 -14.55 -1.77 8.48
N ILE A 189 -13.81 -2.65 9.16
CA ILE A 189 -14.21 -3.23 10.43
C ILE A 189 -14.09 -2.20 11.56
N SER A 190 -12.93 -1.56 11.65
CA SER A 190 -12.62 -0.55 12.67
C SER A 190 -11.41 0.27 12.28
N PHE A 191 -11.18 1.36 12.98
CA PHE A 191 -9.93 2.13 12.88
C PHE A 191 -9.56 2.69 14.25
N LYS A 192 -8.28 3.00 14.41
CA LYS A 192 -7.70 3.63 15.60
C LYS A 192 -6.72 4.70 15.17
N ALA A 193 -6.61 5.77 15.96
CA ALA A 193 -5.61 6.80 15.72
C ALA A 193 -4.20 6.17 15.70
N ALA A 194 -3.40 6.58 14.71
CA ALA A 194 -1.98 6.22 14.75
C ALA A 194 -1.35 6.77 16.04
N PRO A 195 -0.41 6.03 16.62
CA PRO A 195 0.34 6.55 17.74
C PRO A 195 0.98 7.89 17.37
N THR A 196 0.75 8.91 18.20
CA THR A 196 1.38 10.22 18.01
C THR A 196 2.91 10.04 18.09
N PRO A 197 3.67 10.54 17.11
CA PRO A 197 5.12 10.51 17.18
C PRO A 197 5.60 11.14 18.51
N PRO A 198 6.49 10.48 19.25
CA PRO A 198 7.06 11.06 20.44
C PRO A 198 7.73 12.41 20.14
N GLU A 199 7.52 13.39 21.03
CA GLU A 199 8.17 14.69 20.92
C GLU A 199 9.70 14.54 20.97
N THR A 200 10.38 15.36 20.17
CA THR A 200 11.84 15.44 20.23
C THR A 200 12.29 15.88 21.63
N PRO A 201 13.17 15.10 22.28
CA PRO A 201 13.65 15.46 23.62
C PRO A 201 14.41 16.77 23.63
N LYS A 202 14.18 17.61 24.64
CA LYS A 202 14.88 18.89 24.78
C LYS A 202 16.39 18.74 24.98
N ASP A 203 16.84 17.57 25.41
CA ASP A 203 18.26 17.22 25.65
C ASP A 203 18.84 16.31 24.56
N VAL A 204 18.23 16.25 23.38
CA VAL A 204 18.68 15.44 22.26
C VAL A 204 20.07 15.85 21.75
N ALA A 205 20.40 17.14 21.81
CA ALA A 205 21.62 17.68 21.19
C ALA A 205 22.93 17.21 21.86
N LYS A 206 22.90 16.84 23.14
CA LYS A 206 24.09 16.44 23.91
C LYS A 206 23.73 15.65 25.16
N ILE A 207 24.66 14.82 25.62
CA ILE A 207 24.52 14.12 26.91
C ILE A 207 24.42 15.13 28.04
N PRO A 208 23.32 15.19 28.79
CA PRO A 208 23.15 16.16 29.89
C PRO A 208 24.00 15.77 31.08
N LYS A 209 24.34 16.77 31.93
CA LYS A 209 25.19 16.57 33.12
C LYS A 209 24.64 15.55 34.12
N ASN A 210 23.32 15.37 34.17
CA ASN A 210 22.63 14.42 35.03
C ASN A 210 22.45 13.02 34.45
N ALA A 211 22.96 12.75 33.25
CA ALA A 211 23.02 11.40 32.68
C ALA A 211 24.20 10.64 33.28
N LYS A 212 23.99 9.36 33.58
CA LYS A 212 25.07 8.42 33.89
C LYS A 212 25.85 8.10 32.61
N LYS A 213 27.21 8.12 32.73
CA LYS A 213 28.08 7.74 31.59
C LYS A 213 28.74 6.43 31.88
N THR A 214 28.83 5.58 30.88
CA THR A 214 29.64 4.36 30.91
C THR A 214 31.10 4.65 30.51
N LYS A 215 31.99 3.67 30.70
CA LYS A 215 33.41 3.78 30.28
C LYS A 215 33.56 3.94 28.78
N SER A 216 32.66 3.37 28.00
CA SER A 216 32.63 3.48 26.52
C SER A 216 32.12 4.83 26.00
N GLY A 217 31.56 5.67 26.89
CA GLY A 217 31.07 7.01 26.56
C GLY A 217 29.55 7.09 26.32
N ILE A 218 28.81 5.98 26.48
CA ILE A 218 27.34 6.02 26.41
C ILE A 218 26.79 6.83 27.56
N GLY A 219 25.93 7.82 27.25
CA GLY A 219 25.13 8.50 28.26
C GLY A 219 23.80 7.77 28.46
N SER A 220 23.32 7.67 29.68
CA SER A 220 21.99 7.09 29.93
C SER A 220 21.25 7.76 31.08
N ARG A 221 19.91 7.82 30.96
CA ARG A 221 19.02 8.33 32.02
C ARG A 221 17.73 7.51 32.04
N VAL A 222 17.36 7.01 33.22
CA VAL A 222 16.09 6.36 33.46
C VAL A 222 14.98 7.42 33.35
N LEU A 223 14.02 7.16 32.46
CA LEU A 223 12.81 7.98 32.30
C LEU A 223 11.65 7.43 33.16
N LYS A 224 11.52 6.10 33.20
CA LYS A 224 10.54 5.36 34.01
C LYS A 224 11.24 4.14 34.60
N LYS A 225 11.08 3.89 35.88
CA LYS A 225 11.64 2.69 36.54
C LYS A 225 10.90 1.45 36.05
N GLY A 226 11.63 0.38 35.78
CA GLY A 226 11.08 -0.94 35.51
C GLY A 226 10.62 -1.66 36.78
N THR A 227 9.91 -2.75 36.55
CA THR A 227 9.42 -3.65 37.61
C THR A 227 10.16 -4.99 37.62
N GLY A 228 10.89 -5.30 36.53
CA GLY A 228 11.72 -6.49 36.46
C GLY A 228 12.98 -6.38 37.32
N THR A 229 13.60 -7.54 37.56
CA THR A 229 14.86 -7.65 38.35
C THR A 229 15.99 -8.18 37.47
N GLU A 230 15.68 -8.80 36.33
CA GLU A 230 16.66 -9.39 35.44
C GLU A 230 17.08 -8.40 34.37
N HIS A 231 18.38 -8.43 34.05
CA HIS A 231 18.98 -7.68 32.97
C HIS A 231 19.21 -8.59 31.76
N PRO A 232 19.02 -8.09 30.53
CA PRO A 232 19.42 -8.86 29.37
C PRO A 232 20.93 -9.04 29.29
N THR A 233 21.36 -10.16 28.73
CA THR A 233 22.76 -10.43 28.37
C THR A 233 23.04 -9.97 26.94
N ALA A 234 24.29 -9.95 26.52
CA ALA A 234 24.67 -9.59 25.16
C ALA A 234 24.07 -10.51 24.06
N THR A 235 23.59 -11.71 24.43
CA THR A 235 22.99 -12.69 23.51
C THR A 235 21.47 -12.79 23.62
N SER A 236 20.85 -12.12 24.60
CA SER A 236 19.42 -12.12 24.80
C SER A 236 18.67 -11.52 23.61
N VAL A 237 17.45 -11.99 23.36
CA VAL A 237 16.49 -11.35 22.48
C VAL A 237 15.59 -10.43 23.33
N VAL A 238 15.53 -9.18 22.99
CA VAL A 238 14.71 -8.17 23.68
C VAL A 238 13.55 -7.72 22.82
N THR A 239 12.39 -7.49 23.44
CA THR A 239 11.26 -6.84 22.81
C THR A 239 11.11 -5.44 23.38
N VAL A 240 11.09 -4.44 22.52
CA VAL A 240 11.13 -3.03 22.92
C VAL A 240 10.16 -2.16 22.14
N HIS A 241 9.68 -1.08 22.77
CA HIS A 241 9.33 0.13 22.06
C HIS A 241 10.51 1.09 22.07
N TYR A 242 10.76 1.76 20.94
CA TYR A 242 11.84 2.74 20.84
C TYR A 242 11.52 3.87 19.86
N THR A 243 12.19 4.98 20.08
CA THR A 243 12.28 6.09 19.12
C THR A 243 13.70 6.59 19.09
N GLY A 244 14.24 6.81 17.88
CA GLY A 244 15.60 7.27 17.64
C GLY A 244 15.65 8.63 16.96
N TRP A 245 16.52 9.52 17.45
CA TRP A 245 16.78 10.85 16.89
C TRP A 245 18.26 11.07 16.64
N THR A 246 18.55 11.90 15.63
CA THR A 246 19.85 12.57 15.50
C THR A 246 19.93 13.78 16.42
N THR A 247 21.12 14.30 16.67
CA THR A 247 21.35 15.41 17.61
C THR A 247 20.72 16.75 17.20
N ASP A 248 20.33 16.90 15.95
CA ASP A 248 19.54 18.02 15.43
C ASP A 248 18.03 17.88 15.70
N GLY A 249 17.63 16.79 16.36
CA GLY A 249 16.24 16.52 16.71
C GLY A 249 15.42 15.81 15.65
N LYS A 250 16.01 15.44 14.53
CA LYS A 250 15.31 14.68 13.49
C LYS A 250 15.11 13.22 13.91
N MET A 251 13.85 12.81 14.04
CA MET A 251 13.50 11.41 14.24
C MET A 251 13.81 10.62 12.97
N PHE A 252 14.56 9.53 13.09
CA PHE A 252 14.90 8.66 11.96
C PHE A 252 14.23 7.30 12.01
N ASP A 253 13.81 6.83 13.20
CA ASP A 253 13.10 5.56 13.36
C ASP A 253 12.29 5.53 14.66
N SER A 254 11.11 4.85 14.64
CA SER A 254 10.27 4.69 15.81
C SER A 254 9.33 3.49 15.68
N SER A 255 9.42 2.54 16.59
CA SER A 255 8.45 1.45 16.74
C SER A 255 7.11 1.96 17.31
N VAL A 256 7.13 3.05 18.06
CA VAL A 256 5.92 3.72 18.60
C VAL A 256 5.06 4.23 17.44
N VAL A 257 5.69 4.92 16.47
CA VAL A 257 5.00 5.41 15.26
C VAL A 257 4.48 4.25 14.39
N ARG A 258 5.18 3.11 14.40
CA ARG A 258 4.69 1.91 13.70
C ARG A 258 3.53 1.22 14.41
N GLY A 259 3.29 1.54 15.69
CA GLY A 259 2.23 0.94 16.50
C GLY A 259 2.50 -0.51 16.94
N THR A 260 3.72 -1.02 16.71
CA THR A 260 4.11 -2.40 17.05
C THR A 260 5.50 -2.44 17.67
N PRO A 261 5.70 -3.16 18.79
CA PRO A 261 7.03 -3.41 19.35
C PRO A 261 7.95 -4.10 18.34
N ALA A 262 9.25 -3.96 18.55
CA ALA A 262 10.25 -4.63 17.74
C ALA A 262 11.09 -5.56 18.62
N SER A 263 11.46 -6.73 18.09
CA SER A 263 12.31 -7.70 18.77
C SER A 263 13.66 -7.80 18.09
N PHE A 264 14.73 -7.77 18.88
CA PHE A 264 16.12 -7.81 18.41
C PHE A 264 16.98 -8.72 19.26
N GLY A 265 17.84 -9.49 18.63
CA GLY A 265 19.00 -10.10 19.30
C GLY A 265 20.04 -9.03 19.62
N LEU A 266 20.46 -8.90 20.86
CA LEU A 266 21.41 -7.86 21.27
C LEU A 266 22.81 -8.02 20.65
N ASN A 267 23.14 -9.18 20.12
CA ASN A 267 24.34 -9.46 19.32
C ASN A 267 24.20 -9.02 17.84
N GLN A 268 23.05 -8.55 17.40
CA GLN A 268 22.74 -8.18 16.01
C GLN A 268 22.44 -6.69 15.83
N VAL A 269 22.55 -5.90 16.88
CA VAL A 269 22.28 -4.46 16.86
C VAL A 269 23.60 -3.66 16.98
N ILE A 270 23.49 -2.33 16.93
CA ILE A 270 24.66 -1.47 17.13
C ILE A 270 25.25 -1.67 18.54
N PRO A 271 26.58 -1.59 18.72
CA PRO A 271 27.25 -1.84 20.01
C PRO A 271 26.66 -1.03 21.19
N GLY A 272 26.26 0.21 20.92
CA GLY A 272 25.63 1.05 21.92
C GLY A 272 24.27 0.53 22.42
N TRP A 273 23.51 -0.18 21.61
CA TRP A 273 22.29 -0.86 22.03
C TRP A 273 22.61 -2.11 22.86
N THR A 274 23.57 -2.92 22.40
CA THR A 274 24.02 -4.10 23.15
C THR A 274 24.43 -3.71 24.58
N GLU A 275 25.23 -2.65 24.75
CA GLU A 275 25.65 -2.17 26.07
C GLU A 275 24.52 -1.48 26.83
N GLY A 276 23.79 -0.56 26.17
CA GLY A 276 22.78 0.27 26.81
C GLY A 276 21.59 -0.51 27.36
N LEU A 277 21.12 -1.54 26.62
CA LEU A 277 19.96 -2.33 27.06
C LEU A 277 20.31 -3.30 28.19
N GLN A 278 21.54 -3.77 28.30
CA GLN A 278 22.00 -4.54 29.46
C GLN A 278 21.93 -3.76 30.79
N LEU A 279 21.79 -2.44 30.74
CA LEU A 279 21.56 -1.61 31.95
C LEU A 279 20.08 -1.55 32.35
N MET A 280 19.16 -2.10 31.56
CA MET A 280 17.72 -1.99 31.74
C MET A 280 17.13 -3.27 32.33
N VAL A 281 15.94 -3.13 32.92
CA VAL A 281 15.09 -4.26 33.35
C VAL A 281 13.72 -4.14 32.69
N VAL A 282 12.94 -5.20 32.66
CA VAL A 282 11.60 -5.21 32.07
C VAL A 282 10.71 -4.12 32.71
N GLY A 283 9.96 -3.40 31.88
CA GLY A 283 9.10 -2.29 32.26
C GLY A 283 9.83 -0.94 32.41
N GLU A 284 11.15 -0.91 32.26
CA GLU A 284 11.94 0.32 32.32
C GLU A 284 11.88 1.07 30.98
N SER A 285 11.78 2.43 31.07
CA SER A 285 12.04 3.32 29.95
C SER A 285 13.30 4.12 30.22
N ARG A 286 14.21 4.15 29.25
CA ARG A 286 15.52 4.79 29.38
C ARG A 286 15.85 5.59 28.13
N ARG A 287 16.42 6.79 28.31
CA ARG A 287 17.08 7.54 27.24
C ARG A 287 18.55 7.19 27.20
N ILE A 288 19.04 6.90 26.00
CA ILE A 288 20.42 6.47 25.75
C ILE A 288 21.00 7.37 24.67
N TRP A 289 22.13 8.01 24.95
CA TRP A 289 22.93 8.76 24.00
C TRP A 289 24.11 7.90 23.60
N ILE A 290 24.19 7.54 22.34
CA ILE A 290 25.16 6.59 21.78
C ILE A 290 26.14 7.37 20.90
N PRO A 291 27.45 7.45 21.26
CA PRO A 291 28.46 8.04 20.41
C PRO A 291 28.52 7.34 19.05
N GLU A 292 28.94 8.06 18.00
CA GLU A 292 28.96 7.57 16.63
C GLU A 292 29.74 6.26 16.45
N ASN A 293 30.87 6.09 17.13
CA ASN A 293 31.69 4.88 17.09
C ASN A 293 31.00 3.62 17.66
N LEU A 294 29.98 3.81 18.49
CA LEU A 294 29.11 2.75 19.03
C LEU A 294 27.74 2.69 18.34
N ALA A 295 27.50 3.55 17.34
CA ALA A 295 26.32 3.59 16.48
C ALA A 295 26.65 3.03 15.09
N TYR A 296 26.46 3.80 14.03
CA TYR A 296 26.70 3.33 12.66
C TYR A 296 28.09 3.69 12.13
N GLY A 297 28.92 4.44 12.88
CA GLY A 297 30.32 4.75 12.53
C GLY A 297 30.46 5.49 11.18
N GLY A 298 29.52 6.39 10.85
CA GLY A 298 29.57 7.16 9.60
C GLY A 298 29.25 6.37 8.32
N ARG A 299 28.68 5.17 8.41
CA ARG A 299 28.33 4.34 7.24
C ARG A 299 27.35 5.09 6.32
N PRO A 300 27.57 5.14 4.99
CA PRO A 300 26.68 5.77 4.04
C PRO A 300 25.24 5.20 4.12
N GLY A 301 24.24 6.07 4.01
CA GLY A 301 22.82 5.70 4.08
C GLY A 301 22.30 5.39 5.48
N ARG A 302 23.11 5.59 6.53
CA ARG A 302 22.70 5.48 7.94
C ARG A 302 22.78 6.83 8.64
N PRO A 303 22.01 7.04 9.73
CA PRO A 303 22.16 8.25 10.54
C PRO A 303 23.59 8.40 11.03
N ALA A 304 24.16 9.60 10.88
CA ALA A 304 25.53 9.91 11.27
C ALA A 304 25.57 10.62 12.63
N GLY A 305 26.75 10.61 13.24
CA GLY A 305 27.00 11.27 14.53
C GLY A 305 26.45 10.50 15.73
N MET A 306 26.39 11.19 16.86
CA MET A 306 25.77 10.66 18.08
C MET A 306 24.26 10.47 17.86
N LEU A 307 23.76 9.34 18.29
CA LEU A 307 22.33 9.01 18.21
C LEU A 307 21.70 8.99 19.61
N VAL A 308 20.44 9.37 19.68
CA VAL A 308 19.67 9.39 20.93
C VAL A 308 18.46 8.49 20.78
N PHE A 309 18.25 7.62 21.74
CA PHE A 309 17.13 6.71 21.76
C PHE A 309 16.38 6.79 23.08
N ASP A 310 15.06 6.87 23.01
CA ASP A 310 14.19 6.48 24.12
C ASP A 310 13.76 5.05 23.87
N VAL A 311 14.01 4.18 24.84
CA VAL A 311 13.73 2.74 24.75
C VAL A 311 12.91 2.33 25.96
N GLU A 312 11.80 1.63 25.72
CA GLU A 312 11.05 0.90 26.74
C GLU A 312 11.27 -0.60 26.54
N LEU A 313 11.80 -1.27 27.57
CA LEU A 313 12.06 -2.71 27.53
C LEU A 313 10.81 -3.46 28.00
N LEU A 314 10.18 -4.20 27.07
CA LEU A 314 8.92 -4.89 27.30
C LEU A 314 9.11 -6.36 27.71
N ASP A 315 10.10 -7.05 27.13
CA ASP A 315 10.35 -8.46 27.37
C ASP A 315 11.81 -8.84 27.11
N ILE A 316 12.28 -9.88 27.78
CA ILE A 316 13.62 -10.46 27.64
C ILE A 316 13.45 -11.98 27.44
N LYS A 317 14.05 -12.50 26.37
CA LYS A 317 14.22 -13.94 26.15
C LYS A 317 15.72 -14.26 26.15
N GLN A 318 16.11 -15.15 27.05
CA GLN A 318 17.48 -15.61 27.21
C GLN A 318 17.90 -16.51 26.02
#